data_5502911af6263554119f9e160f9dd652
#
_entry.id   5502911af6263554119f9e160f9dd652
#
_cell.length_a   1.000
_cell.length_b   1.000
_cell.length_c   1.000
_cell.angle_alpha   90.00
_cell.angle_beta   90.00
_cell.angle_gamma   90.00
#
_symmetry.space_group_name_H-M   'P 1'
#
loop_
_entity.id
_entity.type
_entity.pdbx_description
1 polymer ?
#
loop_
_entity_poly.entity_id
_entity_poly.type
_entity_poly.pdbx_seq_one_letter_code
_entity_poly.pdbx_strand_id
1 'polypeptide(L)'
;MPSAPFKKILIANRGEIAVRVICACKELGIQTVAVYSEADRHSSHVRFADQAICIGPAKSARSYLDVPSIISAAEITNVDAIHPGYGFLSENAAFAEVCEASRIRFIGPRPEVIRLMGVKEQARVFMRERGVPVLPGSAGVLSSPEEGLEIAREIGYPVILKASAGGGGRGMRVVNRPEDLALQFAQARQEAGAAFSSADLYLEKYIAAPRHIEFQILADEYGCVEILGERECSIQRRHQKLLEEAPSPAVTDRQRAEIAAALRGAIAASGYTSAGTIEFLMDENGNLSFMEVNARVQVEHPVSEFVTGVDIVKTQIRIAQGERLSDIITEPVKIRGHAIECRINAENPETFVPSPGRITGFHLPGGIGIRVDTWAYTDCVIPPFYDSLVAKLIAYGNDRMEAIRRMDRALSMFIVEGIHTSIPLHRRILADPDFQAGRFDTNFIKRFTK
;
A
#
# COMPACT_ATOMS: atom_id res chain seq x y z
N MET A 1 -27.63 4.02 15.32
CA MET A 1 -27.85 5.36 14.72
C MET A 1 -26.56 5.77 14.06
N PRO A 2 -26.56 6.36 12.87
CA PRO A 2 -25.33 6.89 12.31
C PRO A 2 -24.72 7.87 13.33
N SER A 3 -23.41 7.80 13.54
CA SER A 3 -22.69 8.75 14.37
C SER A 3 -22.85 10.17 13.78
N ALA A 4 -22.74 11.20 14.62
CA ALA A 4 -22.76 12.57 14.11
C ALA A 4 -21.64 12.76 13.07
N PRO A 5 -21.87 13.51 11.98
CA PRO A 5 -20.84 13.74 10.98
C PRO A 5 -19.61 14.40 11.61
N PHE A 6 -18.42 13.98 11.21
CA PHE A 6 -17.18 14.61 11.67
C PHE A 6 -17.13 16.08 11.28
N LYS A 7 -16.72 16.93 12.19
CA LYS A 7 -16.49 18.35 11.96
C LYS A 7 -15.02 18.64 11.66
N LYS A 8 -14.12 17.84 12.26
CA LYS A 8 -12.69 18.08 12.16
C LYS A 8 -11.91 16.76 12.21
N ILE A 9 -10.97 16.58 11.29
CA ILE A 9 -10.10 15.40 11.19
C ILE A 9 -8.63 15.83 11.30
N LEU A 10 -7.86 15.14 12.16
CA LEU A 10 -6.40 15.22 12.16
C LEU A 10 -5.84 14.22 11.16
N ILE A 11 -4.84 14.65 10.38
CA ILE A 11 -4.15 13.82 9.39
C ILE A 11 -2.79 13.45 9.97
N ALA A 12 -2.68 12.20 10.46
CA ALA A 12 -1.47 11.67 11.09
C ALA A 12 -0.48 11.14 10.04
N ASN A 13 -0.19 11.95 9.03
CA ASN A 13 0.71 11.60 7.94
C ASN A 13 1.30 12.87 7.29
N ARG A 14 2.12 12.69 6.26
CA ARG A 14 2.81 13.73 5.49
C ARG A 14 2.72 13.47 3.98
N GLY A 15 3.32 14.38 3.23
CA GLY A 15 3.52 14.16 1.80
C GLY A 15 2.21 14.20 1.00
N GLU A 16 2.19 13.47 -0.11
CA GLU A 16 1.06 13.47 -1.03
C GLU A 16 -0.22 12.88 -0.42
N ILE A 17 -0.09 11.86 0.44
CA ILE A 17 -1.27 11.26 1.07
C ILE A 17 -1.94 12.22 2.05
N ALA A 18 -1.17 13.05 2.77
CA ALA A 18 -1.75 14.07 3.62
C ALA A 18 -2.53 15.10 2.78
N VAL A 19 -1.98 15.54 1.64
CA VAL A 19 -2.70 16.41 0.68
C VAL A 19 -3.96 15.73 0.16
N ARG A 20 -3.88 14.43 -0.21
CA ARG A 20 -5.03 13.66 -0.70
C ARG A 20 -6.17 13.59 0.32
N VAL A 21 -5.85 13.34 1.59
CA VAL A 21 -6.84 13.33 2.67
C VAL A 21 -7.42 14.72 2.92
N ILE A 22 -6.60 15.78 2.87
CA ILE A 22 -7.09 17.18 2.96
C ILE A 22 -8.10 17.47 1.86
N CYS A 23 -7.83 17.08 0.61
CA CYS A 23 -8.76 17.25 -0.49
C CYS A 23 -10.10 16.54 -0.22
N ALA A 24 -10.06 15.27 0.21
CA ALA A 24 -11.26 14.52 0.55
C ALA A 24 -12.08 15.19 1.66
N CYS A 25 -11.41 15.63 2.73
CA CYS A 25 -12.06 16.36 3.85
C CYS A 25 -12.72 17.65 3.38
N LYS A 26 -12.01 18.47 2.59
CA LYS A 26 -12.56 19.75 2.06
C LYS A 26 -13.79 19.52 1.20
N GLU A 27 -13.79 18.49 0.35
CA GLU A 27 -14.94 18.16 -0.49
C GLU A 27 -16.13 17.56 0.31
N LEU A 28 -15.86 17.03 1.51
CA LEU A 28 -16.88 16.61 2.48
C LEU A 28 -17.31 17.73 3.45
N GLY A 29 -16.74 18.93 3.35
CA GLY A 29 -17.02 20.04 4.26
C GLY A 29 -16.45 19.87 5.68
N ILE A 30 -15.40 19.04 5.83
CA ILE A 30 -14.76 18.70 7.11
C ILE A 30 -13.48 19.52 7.27
N GLN A 31 -13.30 20.17 8.43
CA GLN A 31 -12.06 20.87 8.76
C GLN A 31 -10.89 19.92 8.95
N THR A 32 -9.69 20.39 8.68
CA THR A 32 -8.46 19.59 8.70
C THR A 32 -7.41 20.13 9.64
N VAL A 33 -6.75 19.23 10.36
CA VAL A 33 -5.54 19.52 11.15
C VAL A 33 -4.39 18.68 10.57
N ALA A 34 -3.38 19.33 9.99
CA ALA A 34 -2.17 18.66 9.58
C ALA A 34 -1.17 18.60 10.73
N VAL A 35 -0.56 17.41 10.97
CA VAL A 35 0.64 17.35 11.77
C VAL A 35 1.88 17.42 10.87
N TYR A 36 2.98 17.98 11.39
CA TYR A 36 4.23 18.05 10.64
C TYR A 36 5.45 18.02 11.56
N SER A 37 6.54 17.43 11.06
CA SER A 37 7.85 17.57 11.68
C SER A 37 8.52 18.89 11.26
N GLU A 38 9.56 19.30 11.97
CA GLU A 38 10.34 20.50 11.60
C GLU A 38 10.81 20.49 10.14
N ALA A 39 11.15 19.30 9.59
CA ALA A 39 11.59 19.15 8.20
C ALA A 39 10.48 19.43 7.18
N ASP A 40 9.22 19.21 7.55
CA ASP A 40 8.07 19.38 6.67
C ASP A 40 7.35 20.74 6.87
N ARG A 41 7.90 21.66 7.67
CA ARG A 41 7.29 22.97 7.99
C ARG A 41 6.75 23.73 6.78
N HIS A 42 7.40 23.59 5.63
CA HIS A 42 7.05 24.25 4.39
C HIS A 42 6.33 23.36 3.37
N SER A 43 6.00 22.13 3.73
CA SER A 43 5.29 21.19 2.86
C SER A 43 3.86 21.66 2.54
N SER A 44 3.36 21.30 1.34
CA SER A 44 2.03 21.73 0.89
C SER A 44 0.90 21.31 1.81
N HIS A 45 0.97 20.14 2.46
CA HIS A 45 -0.09 19.70 3.37
C HIS A 45 -0.24 20.63 4.58
N VAL A 46 0.85 21.27 5.05
CA VAL A 46 0.83 22.25 6.13
C VAL A 46 0.11 23.53 5.70
N ARG A 47 0.26 23.94 4.42
CA ARG A 47 -0.38 25.13 3.86
C ARG A 47 -1.85 24.92 3.53
N PHE A 48 -2.23 23.68 3.15
CA PHE A 48 -3.57 23.39 2.67
C PHE A 48 -4.55 23.01 3.77
N ALA A 49 -4.07 22.57 4.92
CA ALA A 49 -4.90 22.29 6.08
C ALA A 49 -5.42 23.60 6.72
N ASP A 50 -6.58 23.51 7.42
CA ASP A 50 -7.16 24.64 8.15
C ASP A 50 -6.35 24.99 9.39
N GLN A 51 -5.72 23.98 10.02
CA GLN A 51 -4.80 24.13 11.15
C GLN A 51 -3.59 23.20 10.95
N ALA A 52 -2.45 23.57 11.54
CA ALA A 52 -1.25 22.73 11.48
C ALA A 52 -0.47 22.78 12.80
N ILE A 53 0.00 21.61 13.27
CA ILE A 53 0.71 21.45 14.54
C ILE A 53 2.07 20.77 14.27
N CYS A 54 3.14 21.41 14.75
CA CYS A 54 4.46 20.77 14.75
C CYS A 54 4.53 19.72 15.86
N ILE A 55 4.82 18.46 15.49
CA ILE A 55 4.85 17.32 16.41
C ILE A 55 6.28 16.87 16.77
N GLY A 56 7.30 17.60 16.37
CA GLY A 56 8.68 17.31 16.77
C GLY A 56 9.71 17.44 15.65
N PRO A 57 10.95 16.97 15.91
CA PRO A 57 12.07 17.09 14.97
C PRO A 57 11.91 16.18 13.75
N ALA A 58 12.83 16.30 12.79
CA ALA A 58 12.81 15.59 11.51
C ALA A 58 12.75 14.06 11.61
N LYS A 59 13.35 13.44 12.63
CA LYS A 59 13.32 11.98 12.79
C LYS A 59 11.90 11.47 13.04
N SER A 60 11.40 10.54 12.21
CA SER A 60 10.05 9.98 12.32
C SER A 60 9.75 9.36 13.68
N ALA A 61 10.71 8.69 14.32
CA ALA A 61 10.57 8.11 15.67
C ALA A 61 10.29 9.16 16.76
N ARG A 62 10.53 10.44 16.50
CA ARG A 62 10.30 11.56 17.43
C ARG A 62 9.28 12.57 16.89
N SER A 63 8.50 12.18 15.91
CA SER A 63 7.44 12.97 15.27
C SER A 63 6.32 12.07 14.78
N TYR A 64 6.31 11.62 13.53
CA TYR A 64 5.22 10.84 12.91
C TYR A 64 4.99 9.44 13.53
N LEU A 65 5.93 8.91 14.31
CA LEU A 65 5.79 7.66 15.10
C LEU A 65 5.63 7.92 16.59
N ASP A 66 5.61 9.18 17.02
CA ASP A 66 5.44 9.57 18.43
C ASP A 66 3.97 9.71 18.77
N VAL A 67 3.37 8.63 19.27
CA VAL A 67 1.94 8.56 19.61
C VAL A 67 1.54 9.67 20.59
N PRO A 68 2.25 9.96 21.71
CA PRO A 68 1.90 11.04 22.62
C PRO A 68 1.77 12.41 21.94
N SER A 69 2.70 12.78 21.06
CA SER A 69 2.67 14.06 20.35
C SER A 69 1.48 14.18 19.39
N ILE A 70 1.14 13.08 18.70
CA ILE A 70 -0.02 13.05 17.78
C ILE A 70 -1.33 13.15 18.55
N ILE A 71 -1.50 12.40 19.65
CA ILE A 71 -2.71 12.45 20.49
C ILE A 71 -2.84 13.82 21.15
N SER A 72 -1.77 14.42 21.67
CA SER A 72 -1.80 15.77 22.23
C SER A 72 -2.23 16.79 21.19
N ALA A 73 -1.73 16.70 19.94
CA ALA A 73 -2.16 17.57 18.85
C ALA A 73 -3.66 17.38 18.54
N ALA A 74 -4.17 16.15 18.59
CA ALA A 74 -5.57 15.84 18.37
C ALA A 74 -6.48 16.41 19.48
N GLU A 75 -6.07 16.27 20.73
CA GLU A 75 -6.82 16.79 21.90
C GLU A 75 -6.84 18.33 21.91
N ILE A 76 -5.68 18.99 21.73
CA ILE A 76 -5.60 20.47 21.72
C ILE A 76 -6.45 21.06 20.60
N THR A 77 -6.54 20.39 19.45
CA THR A 77 -7.33 20.87 18.31
C THR A 77 -8.77 20.37 18.33
N ASN A 78 -9.15 19.54 19.30
CA ASN A 78 -10.49 19.00 19.47
C ASN A 78 -11.04 18.36 18.19
N VAL A 79 -10.32 17.36 17.67
CA VAL A 79 -10.74 16.62 16.46
C VAL A 79 -11.67 15.46 16.78
N ASP A 80 -12.55 15.12 15.87
CA ASP A 80 -13.46 13.98 15.99
C ASP A 80 -12.78 12.68 15.61
N ALA A 81 -11.84 12.74 14.65
CA ALA A 81 -11.18 11.56 14.09
C ALA A 81 -9.73 11.82 13.67
N ILE A 82 -8.98 10.74 13.52
CA ILE A 82 -7.62 10.71 12.97
C ILE A 82 -7.60 9.85 11.72
N HIS A 83 -7.10 10.41 10.60
CA HIS A 83 -6.80 9.66 9.39
C HIS A 83 -5.29 9.36 9.34
N PRO A 84 -4.88 8.08 9.41
CA PRO A 84 -3.46 7.71 9.48
C PRO A 84 -2.77 7.69 8.10
N GLY A 85 -3.51 7.74 7.00
CA GLY A 85 -2.99 7.53 5.65
C GLY A 85 -2.42 6.13 5.45
N TYR A 86 -1.19 6.03 4.96
CA TYR A 86 -0.42 4.78 4.85
C TYR A 86 0.99 4.94 5.46
N GLY A 87 1.63 3.82 5.81
CA GLY A 87 2.92 3.83 6.53
C GLY A 87 2.77 4.37 7.97
N PHE A 88 3.86 4.75 8.60
CA PHE A 88 3.90 5.24 9.99
C PHE A 88 3.02 4.42 10.95
N LEU A 89 1.95 5.02 11.47
CA LEU A 89 1.05 4.40 12.46
C LEU A 89 -0.23 3.81 11.87
N SER A 90 -0.37 3.75 10.53
CA SER A 90 -1.61 3.32 9.88
C SER A 90 -2.01 1.86 10.15
N GLU A 91 -1.04 0.99 10.45
CA GLU A 91 -1.25 -0.42 10.81
C GLU A 91 -0.82 -0.72 12.25
N ASN A 92 -0.79 0.31 13.10
CA ASN A 92 -0.43 0.16 14.50
C ASN A 92 -1.68 -0.01 15.38
N ALA A 93 -1.94 -1.25 15.81
CA ALA A 93 -3.11 -1.57 16.64
C ALA A 93 -3.10 -0.84 17.99
N ALA A 94 -1.93 -0.66 18.61
CA ALA A 94 -1.84 0.08 19.88
C ALA A 94 -2.18 1.56 19.70
N PHE A 95 -1.80 2.17 18.58
CA PHE A 95 -2.20 3.54 18.25
C PHE A 95 -3.72 3.65 18.06
N ALA A 96 -4.34 2.71 17.37
CA ALA A 96 -5.79 2.67 17.20
C ALA A 96 -6.50 2.54 18.56
N GLU A 97 -5.99 1.71 19.48
CA GLU A 97 -6.52 1.60 20.86
C GLU A 97 -6.39 2.91 21.64
N VAL A 98 -5.26 3.59 21.53
CA VAL A 98 -5.07 4.90 22.19
C VAL A 98 -6.05 5.94 21.63
N CYS A 99 -6.32 5.94 20.34
CA CYS A 99 -7.34 6.81 19.74
C CYS A 99 -8.73 6.52 20.34
N GLU A 100 -9.14 5.23 20.41
CA GLU A 100 -10.42 4.82 21.00
C GLU A 100 -10.53 5.23 22.49
N ALA A 101 -9.47 4.99 23.28
CA ALA A 101 -9.41 5.38 24.68
C ALA A 101 -9.50 6.91 24.87
N SER A 102 -8.98 7.68 23.93
CA SER A 102 -9.08 9.15 23.89
C SER A 102 -10.42 9.64 23.28
N ARG A 103 -11.34 8.75 22.93
CA ARG A 103 -12.62 9.05 22.26
C ARG A 103 -12.45 9.76 20.92
N ILE A 104 -11.38 9.47 20.22
CA ILE A 104 -11.07 9.96 18.88
C ILE A 104 -11.25 8.79 17.91
N ARG A 105 -12.06 8.94 16.87
CA ARG A 105 -12.27 7.87 15.89
C ARG A 105 -11.02 7.64 15.06
N PHE A 106 -10.47 6.43 15.08
CA PHE A 106 -9.44 6.01 14.14
C PHE A 106 -10.09 5.66 12.79
N ILE A 107 -9.67 6.31 11.70
CA ILE A 107 -10.17 6.03 10.34
C ILE A 107 -9.37 4.86 9.75
N GLY A 108 -9.81 3.67 10.07
CA GLY A 108 -9.17 2.40 9.73
C GLY A 108 -9.92 1.23 10.35
N PRO A 109 -9.40 0.01 10.22
CA PRO A 109 -9.97 -1.16 10.89
C PRO A 109 -9.81 -1.09 12.41
N ARG A 110 -10.59 -1.91 13.11
CA ARG A 110 -10.48 -2.03 14.57
C ARG A 110 -9.14 -2.65 14.99
N PRO A 111 -8.65 -2.36 16.23
CA PRO A 111 -7.35 -2.84 16.70
C PRO A 111 -7.17 -4.36 16.60
N GLU A 112 -8.19 -5.14 16.95
CA GLU A 112 -8.15 -6.61 16.87
C GLU A 112 -8.02 -7.10 15.42
N VAL A 113 -8.64 -6.43 14.47
CA VAL A 113 -8.54 -6.77 13.04
C VAL A 113 -7.16 -6.39 12.50
N ILE A 114 -6.60 -5.24 12.90
CA ILE A 114 -5.22 -4.85 12.55
C ILE A 114 -4.23 -5.92 13.06
N ARG A 115 -4.40 -6.43 14.28
CA ARG A 115 -3.55 -7.50 14.83
C ARG A 115 -3.69 -8.80 14.04
N LEU A 116 -4.93 -9.24 13.79
CA LEU A 116 -5.20 -10.47 13.04
C LEU A 116 -4.57 -10.44 11.66
N MET A 117 -4.74 -9.33 10.94
CA MET A 117 -4.25 -9.19 9.56
C MET A 117 -2.76 -8.84 9.49
N GLY A 118 -2.20 -8.25 10.55
CA GLY A 118 -0.79 -7.86 10.63
C GLY A 118 0.18 -9.02 10.90
N VAL A 119 -0.32 -10.14 11.46
CA VAL A 119 0.47 -11.36 11.68
C VAL A 119 0.27 -12.29 10.49
N LYS A 120 1.27 -12.36 9.60
CA LYS A 120 1.16 -13.02 8.29
C LYS A 120 0.68 -14.46 8.35
N GLU A 121 1.18 -15.22 9.30
CA GLU A 121 0.80 -16.62 9.49
C GLU A 121 -0.66 -16.73 9.94
N GLN A 122 -1.12 -15.91 10.89
CA GLN A 122 -2.52 -15.90 11.35
C GLN A 122 -3.48 -15.47 10.23
N ALA A 123 -3.14 -14.41 9.50
CA ALA A 123 -3.91 -13.96 8.34
C ALA A 123 -4.02 -15.07 7.28
N ARG A 124 -2.92 -15.79 7.01
CA ARG A 124 -2.89 -16.89 6.05
C ARG A 124 -3.80 -18.05 6.48
N VAL A 125 -3.74 -18.47 7.74
CA VAL A 125 -4.62 -19.53 8.29
C VAL A 125 -6.08 -19.08 8.19
N PHE A 126 -6.39 -17.87 8.63
CA PHE A 126 -7.73 -17.29 8.58
C PHE A 126 -8.31 -17.27 7.16
N MET A 127 -7.51 -16.84 6.18
CA MET A 127 -7.91 -16.77 4.77
C MET A 127 -8.11 -18.16 4.16
N ARG A 128 -7.22 -19.10 4.44
CA ARG A 128 -7.32 -20.51 3.98
C ARG A 128 -8.59 -21.17 4.43
N GLU A 129 -8.94 -21.04 5.74
CA GLU A 129 -10.14 -21.63 6.31
C GLU A 129 -11.44 -21.08 5.68
N ARG A 130 -11.36 -19.94 5.00
CA ARG A 130 -12.49 -19.30 4.32
C ARG A 130 -12.43 -19.40 2.80
N GLY A 131 -11.61 -20.34 2.30
CA GLY A 131 -11.57 -20.69 0.88
C GLY A 131 -10.77 -19.71 0.01
N VAL A 132 -10.02 -18.77 0.61
CA VAL A 132 -9.06 -17.96 -0.14
C VAL A 132 -7.83 -18.81 -0.44
N PRO A 133 -7.40 -18.92 -1.72
CA PRO A 133 -6.25 -19.73 -2.07
C PRO A 133 -4.97 -19.20 -1.44
N VAL A 134 -4.18 -20.09 -0.82
CA VAL A 134 -2.89 -19.79 -0.20
C VAL A 134 -1.80 -20.67 -0.78
N LEU A 135 -0.54 -20.23 -0.71
CA LEU A 135 0.59 -21.08 -1.08
C LEU A 135 0.66 -22.31 -0.16
N PRO A 136 0.99 -23.51 -0.69
CA PRO A 136 1.34 -24.64 0.13
C PRO A 136 2.46 -24.29 1.12
N GLY A 137 2.39 -24.79 2.35
CA GLY A 137 3.37 -24.47 3.39
C GLY A 137 2.98 -24.98 4.77
N SER A 138 3.70 -24.54 5.81
CA SER A 138 3.42 -24.96 7.18
C SER A 138 2.04 -24.52 7.63
N ALA A 139 1.43 -25.31 8.53
CA ALA A 139 0.12 -24.96 9.11
C ALA A 139 0.19 -23.72 10.02
N GLY A 140 1.37 -23.45 10.57
CA GLY A 140 1.65 -22.37 11.50
C GLY A 140 3.16 -22.11 11.58
N VAL A 141 3.58 -21.58 12.73
CA VAL A 141 4.99 -21.39 13.06
C VAL A 141 5.68 -22.74 13.17
N LEU A 142 6.87 -22.84 12.58
CA LEU A 142 7.69 -24.05 12.68
C LEU A 142 8.30 -24.22 14.09
N SER A 143 8.15 -25.39 14.68
CA SER A 143 8.75 -25.72 15.96
C SER A 143 10.24 -26.05 15.84
N SER A 144 10.64 -26.63 14.70
CA SER A 144 12.02 -27.06 14.45
C SER A 144 12.37 -27.09 12.95
N PRO A 145 13.66 -27.14 12.58
CA PRO A 145 14.07 -27.32 11.20
C PRO A 145 13.68 -28.69 10.64
N GLU A 146 13.54 -29.74 11.46
CA GLU A 146 13.12 -31.09 11.05
C GLU A 146 11.68 -31.06 10.55
N GLU A 147 10.76 -30.41 11.29
CA GLU A 147 9.37 -30.18 10.83
C GLU A 147 9.37 -29.44 9.47
N GLY A 148 10.18 -28.41 9.34
CA GLY A 148 10.33 -27.67 8.08
C GLY A 148 10.81 -28.57 6.94
N LEU A 149 11.72 -29.51 7.21
CA LEU A 149 12.24 -30.47 6.23
C LEU A 149 11.15 -31.45 5.75
N GLU A 150 10.32 -31.95 6.65
CA GLU A 150 9.20 -32.84 6.31
C GLU A 150 8.18 -32.13 5.42
N ILE A 151 7.75 -30.94 5.80
CA ILE A 151 6.83 -30.11 5.01
C ILE A 151 7.43 -29.77 3.65
N ALA A 152 8.72 -29.38 3.60
CA ALA A 152 9.38 -29.05 2.34
C ALA A 152 9.50 -30.24 1.38
N ARG A 153 9.64 -31.48 1.89
CA ARG A 153 9.59 -32.69 1.08
C ARG A 153 8.22 -32.95 0.48
N GLU A 154 7.15 -32.67 1.23
CA GLU A 154 5.77 -32.84 0.77
C GLU A 154 5.40 -31.84 -0.32
N ILE A 155 5.68 -30.54 -0.11
CA ILE A 155 5.31 -29.47 -1.05
C ILE A 155 6.30 -29.30 -2.21
N GLY A 156 7.49 -29.90 -2.09
CA GLY A 156 8.57 -29.82 -3.09
C GLY A 156 9.38 -28.52 -3.00
N TYR A 157 10.69 -28.63 -3.33
CA TYR A 157 11.59 -27.47 -3.43
C TYR A 157 11.39 -26.69 -4.75
N PRO A 158 11.79 -25.39 -4.84
CA PRO A 158 12.29 -24.56 -3.74
C PRO A 158 11.20 -24.14 -2.77
N VAL A 159 11.58 -23.86 -1.53
CA VAL A 159 10.72 -23.30 -0.47
C VAL A 159 11.33 -22.02 0.09
N ILE A 160 10.52 -21.24 0.82
CA ILE A 160 10.96 -20.02 1.47
C ILE A 160 10.60 -20.04 2.96
N LEU A 161 11.57 -19.76 3.81
CA LEU A 161 11.37 -19.48 5.23
C LEU A 161 11.09 -18.00 5.39
N LYS A 162 10.07 -17.65 6.19
CA LYS A 162 9.64 -16.26 6.45
C LYS A 162 9.44 -16.04 7.93
N ALA A 163 9.82 -14.85 8.42
CA ALA A 163 9.45 -14.41 9.76
C ALA A 163 7.93 -14.22 9.86
N SER A 164 7.33 -14.70 10.95
CA SER A 164 5.88 -14.54 11.23
C SER A 164 5.52 -13.07 11.47
N ALA A 165 6.39 -12.33 12.16
CA ALA A 165 6.28 -10.88 12.35
C ALA A 165 7.21 -10.14 11.40
N GLY A 166 6.75 -9.01 10.84
CA GLY A 166 7.59 -8.12 10.04
C GLY A 166 7.22 -8.03 8.56
N GLY A 167 7.91 -7.15 7.82
CA GLY A 167 7.65 -6.83 6.42
C GLY A 167 8.90 -6.38 5.67
N GLY A 168 8.75 -6.00 4.39
CA GLY A 168 9.84 -5.44 3.58
C GLY A 168 10.94 -6.44 3.20
N GLY A 169 10.64 -7.73 3.20
CA GLY A 169 11.58 -8.76 2.72
C GLY A 169 12.69 -9.14 3.71
N ARG A 170 12.66 -8.66 4.95
CA ARG A 170 13.61 -9.06 5.99
C ARG A 170 13.20 -10.38 6.66
N GLY A 171 14.18 -11.21 7.04
CA GLY A 171 13.91 -12.52 7.63
C GLY A 171 13.32 -13.53 6.64
N MET A 172 13.58 -13.36 5.34
CA MET A 172 13.19 -14.30 4.28
C MET A 172 14.42 -15.04 3.74
N ARG A 173 14.35 -16.37 3.66
CA ARG A 173 15.42 -17.23 3.13
C ARG A 173 14.87 -18.28 2.19
N VAL A 174 15.34 -18.24 0.95
CA VAL A 174 15.02 -19.28 -0.04
C VAL A 174 15.89 -20.51 0.19
N VAL A 175 15.25 -21.68 0.23
CA VAL A 175 15.90 -22.98 0.40
C VAL A 175 15.65 -23.78 -0.87
N ASN A 176 16.71 -24.08 -1.60
CA ASN A 176 16.64 -24.79 -2.87
C ASN A 176 16.77 -26.31 -2.70
N ARG A 177 17.41 -26.79 -1.64
CA ARG A 177 17.72 -28.21 -1.40
C ARG A 177 17.55 -28.58 0.07
N PRO A 178 17.20 -29.83 0.38
CA PRO A 178 16.99 -30.28 1.75
C PRO A 178 18.16 -30.02 2.71
N GLU A 179 19.37 -30.23 2.24
CA GLU A 179 20.61 -30.07 3.02
C GLU A 179 20.86 -28.64 3.50
N ASP A 180 20.29 -27.64 2.84
CA ASP A 180 20.47 -26.23 3.17
C ASP A 180 19.47 -25.76 4.24
N LEU A 181 18.38 -26.50 4.51
CA LEU A 181 17.23 -26.01 5.30
C LEU A 181 17.62 -25.67 6.73
N ALA A 182 18.34 -26.55 7.42
CA ALA A 182 18.71 -26.32 8.83
C ALA A 182 19.57 -25.06 9.00
N LEU A 183 20.54 -24.84 8.10
CA LEU A 183 21.39 -23.66 8.12
C LEU A 183 20.57 -22.40 7.84
N GLN A 184 19.73 -22.40 6.81
CA GLN A 184 18.88 -21.25 6.45
C GLN A 184 17.86 -20.95 7.54
N PHE A 185 17.31 -21.97 8.22
CA PHE A 185 16.43 -21.82 9.36
C PHE A 185 17.11 -21.08 10.52
N ALA A 186 18.31 -21.49 10.91
CA ALA A 186 19.06 -20.87 11.97
C ALA A 186 19.37 -19.37 11.67
N GLN A 187 19.80 -19.10 10.42
CA GLN A 187 20.09 -17.73 9.97
C GLN A 187 18.83 -16.86 9.92
N ALA A 188 17.71 -17.37 9.35
CA ALA A 188 16.45 -16.63 9.29
C ALA A 188 15.93 -16.32 10.69
N ARG A 189 16.04 -17.27 11.64
CA ARG A 189 15.63 -17.11 13.03
C ARG A 189 16.41 -16.02 13.75
N GLN A 190 17.74 -15.99 13.55
CA GLN A 190 18.63 -14.96 14.11
C GLN A 190 18.27 -13.57 13.56
N GLU A 191 18.09 -13.46 12.24
CA GLU A 191 17.72 -12.20 11.60
C GLU A 191 16.34 -11.69 12.06
N ALA A 192 15.36 -12.59 12.16
CA ALA A 192 14.02 -12.26 12.63
C ALA A 192 14.03 -11.76 14.08
N GLY A 193 14.75 -12.45 14.97
CA GLY A 193 14.90 -12.04 16.36
C GLY A 193 15.55 -10.66 16.51
N ALA A 194 16.55 -10.37 15.68
CA ALA A 194 17.23 -9.07 15.71
C ALA A 194 16.39 -7.92 15.13
N ALA A 195 15.55 -8.21 14.13
CA ALA A 195 14.80 -7.20 13.40
C ALA A 195 13.39 -6.94 13.95
N PHE A 196 12.71 -7.95 14.53
CA PHE A 196 11.27 -7.91 14.80
C PHE A 196 10.87 -8.32 16.23
N SER A 197 11.81 -8.52 17.14
CA SER A 197 11.53 -8.99 18.51
C SER A 197 10.81 -10.36 18.59
N SER A 198 10.69 -11.08 17.48
CA SER A 198 10.18 -12.45 17.38
C SER A 198 11.06 -13.24 16.45
N ALA A 199 11.39 -14.47 16.86
CA ALA A 199 12.20 -15.42 16.07
C ALA A 199 11.35 -16.48 15.38
N ASP A 200 10.02 -16.31 15.37
CA ASP A 200 9.07 -17.26 14.82
C ASP A 200 9.14 -17.27 13.29
N LEU A 201 9.29 -18.47 12.74
CA LEU A 201 9.37 -18.68 11.30
C LEU A 201 8.25 -19.62 10.83
N TYR A 202 7.79 -19.41 9.61
CA TYR A 202 6.94 -20.34 8.87
C TYR A 202 7.53 -20.61 7.49
N LEU A 203 7.04 -21.64 6.80
CA LEU A 203 7.57 -22.10 5.52
C LEU A 203 6.47 -22.12 4.46
N GLU A 204 6.79 -21.67 3.26
CA GLU A 204 5.91 -21.71 2.09
C GLU A 204 6.64 -22.19 0.83
N LYS A 205 5.87 -22.65 -0.17
CA LYS A 205 6.36 -22.83 -1.52
C LYS A 205 6.93 -21.53 -2.06
N TYR A 206 8.14 -21.57 -2.63
CA TYR A 206 8.74 -20.42 -3.29
C TYR A 206 8.35 -20.36 -4.77
N ILE A 207 7.91 -19.18 -5.22
CA ILE A 207 7.67 -18.88 -6.63
C ILE A 207 8.80 -17.98 -7.11
N ALA A 208 9.57 -18.41 -8.11
CA ALA A 208 10.80 -17.74 -8.52
C ALA A 208 10.57 -16.42 -9.28
N ALA A 209 9.50 -16.34 -10.04
CA ALA A 209 9.17 -15.22 -10.90
C ALA A 209 7.65 -14.92 -10.85
N PRO A 210 7.10 -14.58 -9.67
CA PRO A 210 5.67 -14.34 -9.55
C PRO A 210 5.28 -13.00 -10.15
N ARG A 211 3.99 -12.85 -10.50
CA ARG A 211 3.36 -11.55 -10.55
C ARG A 211 2.84 -11.17 -9.16
N HIS A 212 2.85 -9.88 -8.88
CA HIS A 212 2.28 -9.32 -7.67
C HIS A 212 0.94 -8.67 -8.02
N ILE A 213 -0.13 -9.33 -7.62
CA ILE A 213 -1.51 -8.91 -7.84
C ILE A 213 -2.14 -8.54 -6.50
N GLU A 214 -2.93 -7.49 -6.46
CA GLU A 214 -3.59 -7.11 -5.21
C GLU A 214 -5.03 -6.68 -5.46
N PHE A 215 -5.93 -7.04 -4.55
CA PHE A 215 -7.36 -6.70 -4.62
C PHE A 215 -7.70 -5.59 -3.65
N GLN A 216 -8.31 -4.51 -4.15
CA GLN A 216 -8.81 -3.42 -3.34
C GLN A 216 -10.13 -3.79 -2.70
N ILE A 217 -10.20 -3.66 -1.37
CA ILE A 217 -11.43 -3.88 -0.61
C ILE A 217 -11.91 -2.59 0.06
N LEU A 218 -13.23 -2.50 0.25
CA LEU A 218 -13.93 -1.58 1.13
C LEU A 218 -14.92 -2.37 1.97
N ALA A 219 -15.00 -2.11 3.27
CA ALA A 219 -15.94 -2.78 4.15
C ALA A 219 -16.49 -1.81 5.19
N ASP A 220 -17.79 -1.94 5.53
CA ASP A 220 -18.45 -1.14 6.53
C ASP A 220 -18.67 -1.89 7.85
N GLU A 221 -19.19 -1.20 8.86
CA GLU A 221 -19.50 -1.77 10.18
C GLU A 221 -20.73 -2.71 10.16
N TYR A 222 -21.44 -2.77 9.05
CA TYR A 222 -22.68 -3.57 8.90
C TYR A 222 -22.44 -4.89 8.17
N GLY A 223 -21.18 -5.19 7.81
CA GLY A 223 -20.78 -6.42 7.16
C GLY A 223 -20.87 -6.37 5.62
N CYS A 224 -21.15 -5.21 5.03
CA CYS A 224 -21.09 -5.04 3.59
C CYS A 224 -19.61 -4.93 3.15
N VAL A 225 -19.24 -5.70 2.13
CA VAL A 225 -17.90 -5.74 1.55
C VAL A 225 -17.97 -5.56 0.04
N GLU A 226 -17.28 -4.54 -0.47
CA GLU A 226 -17.09 -4.31 -1.90
C GLU A 226 -15.64 -4.55 -2.32
N ILE A 227 -15.48 -5.21 -3.47
CA ILE A 227 -14.18 -5.46 -4.10
C ILE A 227 -14.08 -4.59 -5.35
N LEU A 228 -13.14 -3.66 -5.36
CA LEU A 228 -12.96 -2.68 -6.43
C LEU A 228 -12.05 -3.17 -7.58
N GLY A 229 -11.94 -4.49 -7.74
CA GLY A 229 -11.03 -5.10 -8.71
C GLY A 229 -9.60 -5.20 -8.18
N GLU A 230 -8.69 -5.57 -9.10
CA GLU A 230 -7.29 -5.80 -8.79
C GLU A 230 -6.38 -4.77 -9.46
N ARG A 231 -5.18 -4.70 -8.88
CA ARG A 231 -4.01 -3.97 -9.42
C ARG A 231 -2.88 -4.94 -9.71
N GLU A 232 -2.12 -4.63 -10.74
CA GLU A 232 -0.85 -5.26 -11.09
C GLU A 232 0.30 -4.44 -10.52
N CYS A 233 1.10 -5.02 -9.64
CA CYS A 233 2.17 -4.36 -8.92
C CYS A 233 3.54 -5.03 -9.10
N SER A 234 3.73 -5.80 -10.17
CA SER A 234 4.96 -6.57 -10.41
C SER A 234 6.18 -5.71 -10.75
N ILE A 235 5.98 -4.47 -11.25
CA ILE A 235 7.11 -3.56 -11.54
C ILE A 235 7.62 -2.96 -10.24
N GLN A 236 8.58 -3.64 -9.63
CA GLN A 236 9.10 -3.29 -8.32
C GLN A 236 10.61 -3.55 -8.21
N ARG A 237 11.28 -2.85 -7.31
CA ARG A 237 12.69 -3.06 -6.98
C ARG A 237 12.84 -3.28 -5.48
N ARG A 238 13.48 -4.41 -5.09
CA ARG A 238 13.65 -4.76 -3.67
C ARG A 238 12.36 -4.66 -2.86
N HIS A 239 11.26 -5.18 -3.42
CA HIS A 239 9.91 -5.14 -2.86
C HIS A 239 9.29 -3.72 -2.72
N GLN A 240 9.87 -2.72 -3.37
CA GLN A 240 9.27 -1.38 -3.50
C GLN A 240 8.65 -1.23 -4.88
N LYS A 241 7.35 -1.03 -4.94
CA LYS A 241 6.58 -0.82 -6.16
C LYS A 241 7.03 0.48 -6.83
N LEU A 242 7.12 0.50 -8.16
CA LEU A 242 7.56 1.64 -8.97
C LEU A 242 6.49 2.09 -9.96
N LEU A 243 5.81 1.11 -10.58
CA LEU A 243 4.74 1.33 -11.53
C LEU A 243 3.65 0.30 -11.26
N GLU A 244 2.42 0.78 -11.18
CA GLU A 244 1.23 -0.03 -10.93
C GLU A 244 0.17 0.25 -11.99
N GLU A 245 -0.66 -0.75 -12.29
CA GLU A 245 -1.76 -0.60 -13.24
C GLU A 245 -3.04 -1.33 -12.77
N ALA A 246 -4.19 -0.87 -13.23
CA ALA A 246 -5.48 -1.51 -13.02
C ALA A 246 -6.34 -1.43 -14.31
N PRO A 247 -7.03 -2.55 -14.67
CA PRO A 247 -6.89 -3.89 -14.12
C PRO A 247 -5.57 -4.55 -14.52
N SER A 248 -5.22 -5.69 -13.91
CA SER A 248 -4.05 -6.49 -14.33
C SER A 248 -4.24 -7.07 -15.73
N PRO A 249 -3.23 -6.98 -16.62
CA PRO A 249 -3.30 -7.64 -17.93
C PRO A 249 -3.20 -9.18 -17.85
N ALA A 250 -2.93 -9.74 -16.65
CA ALA A 250 -2.76 -11.18 -16.45
C ALA A 250 -3.99 -11.84 -15.79
N VAL A 251 -4.86 -11.08 -15.14
CA VAL A 251 -6.02 -11.62 -14.44
C VAL A 251 -7.22 -11.67 -15.38
N THR A 252 -7.81 -12.84 -15.55
CA THR A 252 -9.04 -13.03 -16.32
C THR A 252 -10.28 -12.60 -15.53
N ASP A 253 -11.38 -12.26 -16.21
CA ASP A 253 -12.65 -11.89 -15.56
C ASP A 253 -13.18 -13.01 -14.65
N ARG A 254 -12.98 -14.27 -15.05
CA ARG A 254 -13.34 -15.43 -14.24
C ARG A 254 -12.55 -15.47 -12.93
N GLN A 255 -11.23 -15.35 -12.98
CA GLN A 255 -10.37 -15.34 -11.78
C GLN A 255 -10.71 -14.16 -10.86
N ARG A 256 -10.93 -12.98 -11.45
CA ARG A 256 -11.38 -11.80 -10.70
C ARG A 256 -12.65 -12.07 -9.93
N ALA A 257 -13.65 -12.67 -10.58
CA ALA A 257 -14.93 -12.99 -9.96
C ALA A 257 -14.80 -14.06 -8.85
N GLU A 258 -14.02 -15.11 -9.09
CA GLU A 258 -13.78 -16.20 -8.13
C GLU A 258 -13.07 -15.67 -6.87
N ILE A 259 -11.98 -14.90 -7.03
CA ILE A 259 -11.25 -14.31 -5.89
C ILE A 259 -12.13 -13.29 -5.16
N ALA A 260 -12.84 -12.43 -5.88
CA ALA A 260 -13.73 -11.44 -5.25
C ALA A 260 -14.82 -12.12 -4.39
N ALA A 261 -15.39 -13.24 -4.85
CA ALA A 261 -16.38 -13.99 -4.07
C ALA A 261 -15.79 -14.58 -2.78
N ALA A 262 -14.61 -15.19 -2.85
CA ALA A 262 -13.90 -15.72 -1.68
C ALA A 262 -13.54 -14.61 -0.67
N LEU A 263 -13.03 -13.48 -1.18
CA LEU A 263 -12.65 -12.34 -0.35
C LEU A 263 -13.84 -11.70 0.36
N ARG A 264 -15.00 -11.54 -0.29
CA ARG A 264 -16.20 -11.00 0.38
C ARG A 264 -16.56 -11.80 1.63
N GLY A 265 -16.58 -13.13 1.53
CA GLY A 265 -16.88 -14.00 2.67
C GLY A 265 -15.82 -13.90 3.77
N ALA A 266 -14.55 -13.96 3.42
CA ALA A 266 -13.45 -13.89 4.38
C ALA A 266 -13.38 -12.54 5.11
N ILE A 267 -13.50 -11.44 4.38
CA ILE A 267 -13.42 -10.08 4.95
C ILE A 267 -14.63 -9.78 5.83
N ALA A 268 -15.85 -10.14 5.41
CA ALA A 268 -17.03 -10.00 6.25
C ALA A 268 -16.89 -10.79 7.57
N ALA A 269 -16.39 -12.03 7.52
CA ALA A 269 -16.18 -12.87 8.70
C ALA A 269 -15.09 -12.34 9.65
N SER A 270 -14.17 -11.49 9.18
CA SER A 270 -13.12 -10.88 10.01
C SER A 270 -13.61 -9.67 10.81
N GLY A 271 -14.78 -9.14 10.50
CA GLY A 271 -15.25 -7.86 11.03
C GLY A 271 -14.43 -6.65 10.53
N TYR A 272 -13.76 -6.79 9.40
CA TYR A 272 -12.98 -5.72 8.76
C TYR A 272 -13.87 -4.51 8.46
N THR A 273 -13.32 -3.32 8.68
CA THR A 273 -13.95 -2.04 8.31
C THR A 273 -12.92 -1.13 7.63
N SER A 274 -13.38 -0.16 6.82
CA SER A 274 -12.54 0.79 6.08
C SER A 274 -11.99 0.21 4.76
N ALA A 275 -10.98 0.87 4.17
CA ALA A 275 -10.27 0.39 3.00
C ALA A 275 -9.13 -0.55 3.37
N GLY A 276 -8.88 -1.54 2.54
CA GLY A 276 -7.75 -2.44 2.67
C GLY A 276 -7.36 -3.05 1.33
N THR A 277 -6.25 -3.75 1.33
CA THR A 277 -5.73 -4.42 0.14
C THR A 277 -5.29 -5.83 0.49
N ILE A 278 -5.70 -6.78 -0.33
CA ILE A 278 -5.31 -8.18 -0.19
C ILE A 278 -4.32 -8.51 -1.29
N GLU A 279 -3.09 -8.81 -0.92
CA GLU A 279 -2.00 -9.08 -1.86
C GLU A 279 -1.90 -10.58 -2.17
N PHE A 280 -1.66 -10.87 -3.45
CA PHE A 280 -1.50 -12.22 -4.00
C PHE A 280 -0.23 -12.31 -4.82
N LEU A 281 0.34 -13.51 -4.87
CA LEU A 281 1.31 -13.90 -5.88
C LEU A 281 0.61 -14.75 -6.93
N MET A 282 0.85 -14.44 -8.20
CA MET A 282 0.41 -15.26 -9.33
C MET A 282 1.61 -16.01 -9.89
N ASP A 283 1.50 -17.33 -10.01
CA ASP A 283 2.53 -18.18 -10.60
C ASP A 283 2.50 -18.15 -12.14
N GLU A 284 3.42 -18.86 -12.78
CA GLU A 284 3.52 -18.98 -14.25
C GLU A 284 2.30 -19.67 -14.90
N ASN A 285 1.53 -20.42 -14.13
CA ASN A 285 0.31 -21.09 -14.57
C ASN A 285 -0.94 -20.22 -14.39
N GLY A 286 -0.77 -19.02 -13.84
CA GLY A 286 -1.86 -18.09 -13.55
C GLY A 286 -2.59 -18.35 -12.23
N ASN A 287 -2.09 -19.23 -11.35
CA ASN A 287 -2.72 -19.48 -10.06
C ASN A 287 -2.41 -18.33 -9.09
N LEU A 288 -3.46 -17.77 -8.50
CA LEU A 288 -3.36 -16.74 -7.47
C LEU A 288 -3.27 -17.36 -6.09
N SER A 289 -2.31 -16.92 -5.27
CA SER A 289 -2.14 -17.35 -3.88
C SER A 289 -1.98 -16.15 -2.97
N PHE A 290 -2.74 -16.10 -1.90
CA PHE A 290 -2.70 -15.06 -0.88
C PHE A 290 -1.29 -14.89 -0.31
N MET A 291 -0.88 -13.63 -0.12
CA MET A 291 0.40 -13.27 0.47
C MET A 291 0.26 -12.55 1.81
N GLU A 292 -0.47 -11.43 1.82
CA GLU A 292 -0.69 -10.61 3.02
C GLU A 292 -1.87 -9.66 2.87
N VAL A 293 -2.28 -9.05 3.98
CA VAL A 293 -3.27 -7.97 4.03
C VAL A 293 -2.58 -6.68 4.43
N ASN A 294 -2.85 -5.61 3.69
CA ASN A 294 -2.54 -4.25 4.12
C ASN A 294 -3.81 -3.59 4.63
N ALA A 295 -3.87 -3.40 5.95
CA ALA A 295 -5.06 -2.92 6.66
C ALA A 295 -5.21 -1.37 6.59
N ARG A 296 -5.00 -0.80 5.43
CA ARG A 296 -4.94 0.65 5.15
C ARG A 296 -5.16 0.95 3.68
N VAL A 297 -5.26 2.23 3.34
CA VAL A 297 -5.14 2.68 1.95
C VAL A 297 -3.71 2.43 1.44
N GLN A 298 -3.56 2.10 0.16
CA GLN A 298 -2.26 1.92 -0.50
C GLN A 298 -1.85 3.18 -1.28
N VAL A 299 -0.56 3.31 -1.60
CA VAL A 299 -0.03 4.40 -2.45
C VAL A 299 -0.78 4.42 -3.77
N GLU A 300 -0.92 3.26 -4.39
CA GLU A 300 -1.48 2.98 -5.72
C GLU A 300 -3.01 2.94 -5.79
N HIS A 301 -3.73 3.37 -4.71
CA HIS A 301 -5.20 3.44 -4.75
C HIS A 301 -5.78 4.26 -5.92
N PRO A 302 -5.09 5.30 -6.44
CA PRO A 302 -5.63 6.11 -7.53
C PRO A 302 -5.94 5.34 -8.82
N VAL A 303 -5.22 4.27 -9.14
CA VAL A 303 -5.54 3.48 -10.36
C VAL A 303 -6.89 2.76 -10.22
N SER A 304 -7.22 2.26 -9.00
CA SER A 304 -8.53 1.68 -8.72
C SER A 304 -9.63 2.75 -8.73
N GLU A 305 -9.38 3.95 -8.19
CA GLU A 305 -10.32 5.07 -8.25
C GLU A 305 -10.68 5.41 -9.70
N PHE A 306 -9.68 5.48 -10.59
CA PHE A 306 -9.91 5.81 -12.00
C PHE A 306 -10.76 4.78 -12.74
N VAL A 307 -10.48 3.50 -12.55
CA VAL A 307 -11.19 2.45 -13.31
C VAL A 307 -12.57 2.12 -12.74
N THR A 308 -12.84 2.47 -11.47
CA THR A 308 -14.13 2.19 -10.82
C THR A 308 -15.01 3.41 -10.63
N GLY A 309 -14.42 4.61 -10.58
CA GLY A 309 -15.11 5.86 -10.23
C GLY A 309 -15.39 6.01 -8.74
N VAL A 310 -14.89 5.11 -7.88
CA VAL A 310 -15.09 5.17 -6.42
C VAL A 310 -13.94 5.94 -5.76
N ASP A 311 -14.25 7.02 -5.06
CA ASP A 311 -13.27 7.76 -4.24
C ASP A 311 -13.00 7.00 -2.93
N ILE A 312 -11.89 6.29 -2.87
CA ILE A 312 -11.55 5.38 -1.76
C ILE A 312 -11.35 6.16 -0.45
N VAL A 313 -10.67 7.30 -0.49
CA VAL A 313 -10.36 8.09 0.71
C VAL A 313 -11.62 8.73 1.29
N LYS A 314 -12.50 9.29 0.45
CA LYS A 314 -13.81 9.78 0.91
C LYS A 314 -14.65 8.67 1.49
N THR A 315 -14.64 7.49 0.84
CA THR A 315 -15.39 6.32 1.31
C THR A 315 -14.89 5.86 2.68
N GLN A 316 -13.56 5.86 2.93
CA GLN A 316 -13.01 5.57 4.27
C GLN A 316 -13.56 6.53 5.34
N ILE A 317 -13.59 7.83 5.04
CA ILE A 317 -14.10 8.85 5.98
C ILE A 317 -15.59 8.62 6.25
N ARG A 318 -16.40 8.39 5.23
CA ARG A 318 -17.85 8.16 5.34
C ARG A 318 -18.17 6.87 6.09
N ILE A 319 -17.45 5.78 5.84
CA ILE A 319 -17.57 4.52 6.63
C ILE A 319 -17.26 4.80 8.10
N ALA A 320 -16.20 5.54 8.40
CA ALA A 320 -15.83 5.87 9.78
C ALA A 320 -16.85 6.77 10.49
N GLN A 321 -17.67 7.54 9.74
CA GLN A 321 -18.84 8.27 10.21
C GLN A 321 -20.06 7.37 10.46
N GLY A 322 -19.97 6.06 10.16
CA GLY A 322 -21.05 5.09 10.34
C GLY A 322 -22.02 5.02 9.17
N GLU A 323 -21.68 5.56 8.00
CA GLU A 323 -22.49 5.40 6.80
C GLU A 323 -22.39 3.95 6.26
N ARG A 324 -23.47 3.45 5.68
CA ARG A 324 -23.48 2.15 5.02
C ARG A 324 -22.79 2.24 3.67
N LEU A 325 -21.99 1.23 3.35
CA LEU A 325 -21.31 1.17 2.07
C LEU A 325 -22.30 1.13 0.89
N SER A 326 -23.46 0.49 1.08
CA SER A 326 -24.56 0.49 0.09
C SER A 326 -25.16 1.87 -0.18
N ASP A 327 -25.07 2.81 0.76
CA ASP A 327 -25.56 4.18 0.58
C ASP A 327 -24.47 5.08 -0.05
N ILE A 328 -23.21 4.65 0.01
CA ILE A 328 -22.06 5.32 -0.60
C ILE A 328 -21.90 4.86 -2.07
N ILE A 329 -21.94 3.54 -2.29
CA ILE A 329 -21.79 2.91 -3.60
C ILE A 329 -23.18 2.35 -3.99
N THR A 330 -23.94 3.16 -4.70
CA THR A 330 -25.36 2.87 -5.03
C THR A 330 -25.53 2.01 -6.28
N GLU A 331 -24.47 1.88 -7.08
CA GLU A 331 -24.48 1.04 -8.29
C GLU A 331 -23.41 -0.04 -8.20
N PRO A 332 -23.60 -1.19 -8.86
CA PRO A 332 -22.58 -2.23 -8.92
C PRO A 332 -21.26 -1.67 -9.48
N VAL A 333 -20.17 -1.93 -8.79
CA VAL A 333 -18.83 -1.53 -9.23
C VAL A 333 -18.49 -2.18 -10.56
N LYS A 334 -18.11 -1.39 -11.54
CA LYS A 334 -17.69 -1.84 -12.87
C LYS A 334 -16.31 -1.27 -13.18
N ILE A 335 -15.41 -2.14 -13.59
CA ILE A 335 -14.09 -1.73 -14.10
C ILE A 335 -14.28 -1.19 -15.52
N ARG A 336 -13.81 0.04 -15.77
CA ARG A 336 -13.87 0.70 -17.08
C ARG A 336 -12.50 1.25 -17.45
N GLY A 337 -12.09 1.00 -18.69
CA GLY A 337 -10.82 1.48 -19.20
C GLY A 337 -9.61 0.85 -18.49
N HIS A 338 -8.51 1.58 -18.46
CA HIS A 338 -7.25 1.15 -17.86
C HIS A 338 -6.52 2.35 -17.26
N ALA A 339 -5.95 2.18 -16.08
CA ALA A 339 -5.15 3.22 -15.41
C ALA A 339 -3.75 2.71 -15.09
N ILE A 340 -2.76 3.57 -15.24
CA ILE A 340 -1.36 3.31 -14.88
C ILE A 340 -0.91 4.41 -13.93
N GLU A 341 -0.21 4.05 -12.85
CA GLU A 341 0.46 4.97 -11.94
C GLU A 341 1.97 4.80 -12.07
N CYS A 342 2.72 5.90 -12.13
CA CYS A 342 4.16 5.92 -11.99
C CYS A 342 4.54 6.71 -10.73
N ARG A 343 5.32 6.09 -9.84
CA ARG A 343 5.89 6.78 -8.67
C ARG A 343 7.08 7.63 -9.09
N ILE A 344 6.94 8.94 -8.98
CA ILE A 344 8.01 9.88 -9.27
C ILE A 344 8.84 10.07 -7.99
N ASN A 345 9.91 9.33 -7.91
CA ASN A 345 10.83 9.35 -6.77
C ASN A 345 12.01 10.28 -7.02
N ALA A 346 12.47 10.96 -5.97
CA ALA A 346 13.72 11.74 -5.97
C ALA A 346 14.92 10.78 -5.86
N GLU A 347 15.25 10.12 -6.97
CA GLU A 347 16.29 9.09 -7.08
C GLU A 347 16.97 9.16 -8.43
N ASN A 348 18.23 8.77 -8.46
CA ASN A 348 18.93 8.58 -9.72
C ASN A 348 18.30 7.41 -10.51
N PRO A 349 17.87 7.59 -11.77
CA PRO A 349 17.12 6.60 -12.53
C PRO A 349 17.91 5.34 -12.94
N GLU A 350 19.23 5.33 -12.75
CA GLU A 350 20.12 4.19 -13.06
C GLU A 350 20.60 3.46 -11.81
N THR A 351 21.04 4.22 -10.80
CA THR A 351 21.64 3.68 -9.59
C THR A 351 20.65 3.55 -8.44
N PHE A 352 19.51 4.25 -8.52
CA PHE A 352 18.48 4.35 -7.46
C PHE A 352 18.99 4.99 -6.17
N VAL A 353 20.10 5.70 -6.23
CA VAL A 353 20.59 6.47 -5.09
C VAL A 353 19.63 7.64 -4.86
N PRO A 354 19.15 7.85 -3.62
CA PRO A 354 18.30 8.99 -3.27
C PRO A 354 18.95 10.32 -3.67
N SER A 355 18.13 11.23 -4.17
CA SER A 355 18.54 12.58 -4.62
C SER A 355 17.77 13.67 -3.84
N PRO A 356 17.98 13.78 -2.52
CA PRO A 356 17.38 14.87 -1.76
C PRO A 356 17.94 16.21 -2.24
N GLY A 357 17.15 17.28 -2.12
CA GLY A 357 17.59 18.60 -2.57
C GLY A 357 16.46 19.58 -2.84
N ARG A 358 16.79 20.76 -3.31
CA ARG A 358 15.83 21.80 -3.70
C ARG A 358 15.34 21.56 -5.13
N ILE A 359 14.05 21.57 -5.33
CA ILE A 359 13.43 21.58 -6.66
C ILE A 359 13.49 23.02 -7.18
N THR A 360 14.22 23.26 -8.27
CA THR A 360 14.39 24.59 -8.88
C THR A 360 13.39 24.87 -9.98
N GLY A 361 12.85 23.83 -10.62
CA GLY A 361 11.79 23.90 -11.61
C GLY A 361 10.78 22.78 -11.40
N PHE A 362 9.48 23.10 -11.40
CA PHE A 362 8.41 22.13 -11.20
C PHE A 362 7.20 22.47 -12.07
N HIS A 363 6.95 21.65 -13.09
CA HIS A 363 5.80 21.81 -13.96
C HIS A 363 5.04 20.49 -14.08
N LEU A 364 3.76 20.51 -13.70
CA LEU A 364 2.89 19.34 -13.72
C LEU A 364 2.32 19.11 -15.12
N PRO A 365 2.31 17.86 -15.63
CA PRO A 365 1.65 17.54 -16.88
C PRO A 365 0.12 17.61 -16.69
N GLY A 366 -0.57 17.90 -17.78
CA GLY A 366 -2.02 17.97 -17.82
C GLY A 366 -2.63 17.23 -19.00
N GLY A 367 -3.94 17.44 -19.20
CA GLY A 367 -4.72 16.89 -20.29
C GLY A 367 -5.65 15.75 -19.86
N ILE A 368 -6.48 15.30 -20.80
CA ILE A 368 -7.52 14.29 -20.53
C ILE A 368 -6.90 13.01 -19.97
N GLY A 369 -7.45 12.53 -18.85
CA GLY A 369 -7.06 11.28 -18.20
C GLY A 369 -5.73 11.36 -17.44
N ILE A 370 -5.25 12.56 -17.10
CA ILE A 370 -4.04 12.75 -16.27
C ILE A 370 -4.41 13.31 -14.91
N ARG A 371 -3.87 12.66 -13.85
CA ARG A 371 -3.92 13.12 -12.46
C ARG A 371 -2.50 13.10 -11.89
N VAL A 372 -2.18 14.09 -11.08
CA VAL A 372 -0.92 14.14 -10.32
C VAL A 372 -1.25 14.37 -8.85
N ASP A 373 -0.90 13.41 -8.00
CA ASP A 373 -0.95 13.57 -6.57
C ASP A 373 0.44 13.92 -6.07
N THR A 374 0.61 15.12 -5.53
CA THR A 374 1.92 15.61 -5.08
C THR A 374 1.79 16.60 -3.91
N TRP A 375 2.84 16.68 -3.13
CA TRP A 375 3.05 17.70 -2.11
C TRP A 375 4.12 18.71 -2.52
N ALA A 376 4.85 18.41 -3.60
CA ALA A 376 5.97 19.22 -4.07
C ALA A 376 5.52 20.43 -4.90
N TYR A 377 6.39 21.43 -4.94
CA TYR A 377 6.25 22.66 -5.71
C TYR A 377 7.63 23.26 -5.97
N THR A 378 7.73 24.26 -6.84
CA THR A 378 8.99 25.00 -7.09
C THR A 378 9.52 25.59 -5.79
N ASP A 379 10.83 25.45 -5.55
CA ASP A 379 11.56 25.86 -4.35
C ASP A 379 11.35 25.00 -3.09
N CYS A 380 10.51 23.96 -3.14
CA CYS A 380 10.44 23.03 -2.02
C CYS A 380 11.74 22.20 -1.89
N VAL A 381 12.02 21.72 -0.70
CA VAL A 381 13.17 20.88 -0.40
C VAL A 381 12.70 19.45 -0.12
N ILE A 382 13.23 18.48 -0.87
CA ILE A 382 13.04 17.06 -0.59
C ILE A 382 13.98 16.67 0.55
N PRO A 383 13.44 16.34 1.74
CA PRO A 383 14.26 16.04 2.90
C PRO A 383 14.85 14.62 2.84
N PRO A 384 16.05 14.37 3.39
CA PRO A 384 16.67 13.04 3.40
C PRO A 384 16.14 12.10 4.50
N PHE A 385 15.10 12.49 5.24
CA PHE A 385 14.64 11.79 6.44
C PHE A 385 13.52 10.79 6.20
N TYR A 386 12.86 10.86 5.04
CA TYR A 386 11.67 10.09 4.68
C TYR A 386 11.86 9.39 3.33
N ASP A 387 10.79 8.77 2.83
CA ASP A 387 10.80 8.20 1.48
C ASP A 387 11.08 9.27 0.41
N SER A 388 11.50 8.81 -0.76
CA SER A 388 11.87 9.67 -1.90
C SER A 388 10.69 10.10 -2.77
N LEU A 389 9.45 9.74 -2.41
CA LEU A 389 8.27 10.00 -3.26
C LEU A 389 7.95 11.50 -3.35
N VAL A 390 8.09 12.04 -4.55
CA VAL A 390 7.78 13.44 -4.89
C VAL A 390 6.34 13.58 -5.37
N ALA A 391 5.91 12.67 -6.23
CA ALA A 391 4.59 12.68 -6.85
C ALA A 391 4.19 11.27 -7.30
N LYS A 392 2.88 11.07 -7.45
CA LYS A 392 2.29 9.99 -8.23
C LYS A 392 1.72 10.59 -9.49
N LEU A 393 2.14 10.09 -10.65
CA LEU A 393 1.54 10.45 -11.93
C LEU A 393 0.64 9.30 -12.36
N ILE A 394 -0.63 9.59 -12.58
CA ILE A 394 -1.62 8.60 -12.97
C ILE A 394 -2.17 8.97 -14.35
N ALA A 395 -2.21 8.00 -15.26
CA ALA A 395 -2.80 8.14 -16.58
C ALA A 395 -3.92 7.11 -16.77
N TYR A 396 -5.07 7.58 -17.24
CA TYR A 396 -6.23 6.76 -17.57
C TYR A 396 -6.47 6.76 -19.07
N GLY A 397 -6.83 5.62 -19.65
CA GLY A 397 -7.25 5.44 -21.04
C GLY A 397 -8.45 4.51 -21.17
N ASN A 398 -9.09 4.50 -22.35
CA ASN A 398 -10.17 3.56 -22.65
C ASN A 398 -9.67 2.12 -22.75
N ASP A 399 -8.39 1.97 -23.06
CA ASP A 399 -7.66 0.71 -23.09
C ASP A 399 -6.23 0.90 -22.54
N ARG A 400 -5.51 -0.21 -22.33
CA ARG A 400 -4.16 -0.22 -21.79
C ARG A 400 -3.17 0.55 -22.65
N MET A 401 -3.24 0.42 -23.97
CA MET A 401 -2.31 1.09 -24.88
C MET A 401 -2.55 2.61 -24.92
N GLU A 402 -3.79 3.06 -24.78
CA GLU A 402 -4.09 4.48 -24.61
C GLU A 402 -3.55 5.02 -23.31
N ALA A 403 -3.70 4.29 -22.20
CA ALA A 403 -3.11 4.66 -20.91
C ALA A 403 -1.58 4.76 -20.98
N ILE A 404 -0.90 3.80 -21.64
CA ILE A 404 0.56 3.84 -21.87
C ILE A 404 0.97 5.09 -22.67
N ARG A 405 0.28 5.39 -23.77
CA ARG A 405 0.59 6.59 -24.60
C ARG A 405 0.36 7.88 -23.81
N ARG A 406 -0.72 7.96 -23.02
CA ARG A 406 -1.00 9.12 -22.16
C ARG A 406 0.05 9.29 -21.09
N MET A 407 0.48 8.17 -20.47
CA MET A 407 1.53 8.18 -19.46
C MET A 407 2.88 8.66 -20.03
N ASP A 408 3.34 8.11 -21.17
CA ASP A 408 4.61 8.55 -21.78
C ASP A 408 4.56 10.04 -22.17
N ARG A 409 3.45 10.49 -22.76
CA ARG A 409 3.25 11.93 -23.04
C ARG A 409 3.32 12.75 -21.76
N ALA A 410 2.64 12.33 -20.68
CA ALA A 410 2.64 13.07 -19.43
C ALA A 410 4.03 13.11 -18.78
N LEU A 411 4.75 11.99 -18.78
CA LEU A 411 6.14 11.92 -18.29
C LEU A 411 7.08 12.83 -19.09
N SER A 412 6.88 12.96 -20.41
CA SER A 412 7.68 13.84 -21.26
C SER A 412 7.46 15.33 -20.98
N MET A 413 6.31 15.67 -20.39
CA MET A 413 5.92 17.05 -20.05
C MET A 413 6.10 17.35 -18.55
N PHE A 414 6.43 16.35 -17.72
CA PHE A 414 6.65 16.53 -16.31
C PHE A 414 8.07 17.05 -16.06
N ILE A 415 8.20 18.33 -15.74
CA ILE A 415 9.49 18.96 -15.49
C ILE A 415 9.75 18.98 -13.98
N VAL A 416 10.85 18.36 -13.57
CA VAL A 416 11.38 18.42 -12.19
C VAL A 416 12.88 18.69 -12.29
N GLU A 417 13.30 19.89 -11.92
CA GLU A 417 14.70 20.32 -11.97
C GLU A 417 15.28 20.49 -10.57
N GLY A 418 16.60 20.42 -10.47
CA GLY A 418 17.35 20.54 -9.21
C GLY A 418 17.63 19.23 -8.50
N ILE A 419 16.92 18.16 -8.86
CA ILE A 419 17.11 16.79 -8.32
C ILE A 419 17.04 15.76 -9.45
N HIS A 420 17.56 14.56 -9.22
CA HIS A 420 17.29 13.41 -10.09
C HIS A 420 15.94 12.79 -9.76
N THR A 421 15.24 12.28 -10.78
CA THR A 421 13.96 11.59 -10.60
C THR A 421 13.90 10.27 -11.36
N SER A 422 12.92 9.41 -11.00
CA SER A 422 12.62 8.15 -11.69
C SER A 422 11.96 8.34 -13.08
N ILE A 423 11.62 9.55 -13.52
CA ILE A 423 10.95 9.82 -14.82
C ILE A 423 11.64 9.12 -16.00
N PRO A 424 12.98 9.21 -16.19
CA PRO A 424 13.65 8.55 -17.31
C PRO A 424 13.53 7.02 -17.28
N LEU A 425 13.52 6.41 -16.08
CA LEU A 425 13.32 4.98 -15.91
C LEU A 425 11.92 4.56 -16.36
N HIS A 426 10.88 5.26 -15.91
CA HIS A 426 9.50 4.97 -16.29
C HIS A 426 9.30 5.03 -17.81
N ARG A 427 9.86 6.01 -18.48
CA ARG A 427 9.78 6.10 -19.94
C ARG A 427 10.46 4.92 -20.65
N ARG A 428 11.59 4.43 -20.14
CA ARG A 428 12.22 3.20 -20.65
C ARG A 428 11.35 1.98 -20.45
N ILE A 429 10.70 1.84 -19.28
CA ILE A 429 9.76 0.75 -18.99
C ILE A 429 8.58 0.77 -19.97
N LEU A 430 7.94 1.92 -20.15
CA LEU A 430 6.78 2.07 -21.05
C LEU A 430 7.12 1.78 -22.52
N ALA A 431 8.35 2.02 -22.93
CA ALA A 431 8.85 1.76 -24.30
C ALA A 431 9.23 0.27 -24.51
N ASP A 432 9.36 -0.52 -23.45
CA ASP A 432 9.75 -1.93 -23.54
C ASP A 432 8.62 -2.78 -24.17
N PRO A 433 8.92 -3.57 -25.24
CA PRO A 433 7.91 -4.39 -25.91
C PRO A 433 7.25 -5.45 -25.03
N ASP A 434 7.98 -6.01 -24.04
CA ASP A 434 7.41 -7.00 -23.12
C ASP A 434 6.46 -6.32 -22.14
N PHE A 435 6.80 -5.11 -21.65
CA PHE A 435 5.86 -4.33 -20.85
C PHE A 435 4.59 -4.01 -21.64
N GLN A 436 4.71 -3.51 -22.86
CA GLN A 436 3.56 -3.19 -23.72
C GLN A 436 2.69 -4.41 -24.01
N ALA A 437 3.30 -5.58 -24.16
CA ALA A 437 2.59 -6.86 -24.36
C ALA A 437 2.07 -7.50 -23.06
N GLY A 438 2.28 -6.88 -21.89
CA GLY A 438 1.85 -7.43 -20.60
C GLY A 438 2.69 -8.63 -20.12
N ARG A 439 3.87 -8.85 -20.66
CA ARG A 439 4.78 -9.97 -20.32
C ARG A 439 5.87 -9.52 -19.35
N PHE A 440 5.57 -9.50 -18.08
CA PHE A 440 6.52 -9.13 -17.02
C PHE A 440 6.16 -9.82 -15.69
N ASP A 441 7.12 -9.88 -14.80
CA ASP A 441 7.03 -10.41 -13.44
C ASP A 441 7.82 -9.52 -12.47
N THR A 442 7.96 -9.94 -11.22
CA THR A 442 8.69 -9.18 -10.17
C THR A 442 10.20 -9.04 -10.44
N ASN A 443 10.76 -9.76 -11.41
CA ASN A 443 12.16 -9.65 -11.82
C ASN A 443 12.37 -8.67 -12.99
N PHE A 444 11.29 -8.18 -13.60
CA PHE A 444 11.33 -7.37 -14.81
C PHE A 444 12.28 -6.16 -14.71
N ILE A 445 12.27 -5.48 -13.57
CA ILE A 445 13.09 -4.27 -13.36
C ILE A 445 14.61 -4.55 -13.44
N LYS A 446 15.06 -5.79 -13.24
CA LYS A 446 16.47 -6.15 -13.32
C LYS A 446 17.09 -5.85 -14.70
N ARG A 447 16.26 -5.76 -15.76
CA ARG A 447 16.69 -5.39 -17.12
C ARG A 447 17.17 -3.94 -17.22
N PHE A 448 16.74 -3.08 -16.30
CA PHE A 448 17.00 -1.64 -16.31
C PHE A 448 18.01 -1.22 -15.23
N THR A 449 18.49 -2.17 -14.44
CA THR A 449 19.49 -1.93 -13.40
C THR A 449 20.85 -2.43 -13.86
N LYS A 450 21.90 -1.62 -13.66
CA LYS A 450 23.30 -2.03 -13.87
C LYS A 450 23.83 -2.81 -12.69
#